data_538984a703ff3589aa6b1a0b80aa70e2
#
_entry.id   538984a703ff3589aa6b1a0b80aa70e2
#
_cell.length_a   1.000
_cell.length_b   1.000
_cell.length_c   1.000
_cell.angle_alpha   90.00
_cell.angle_beta   90.00
_cell.angle_gamma   90.00
#
_symmetry.space_group_name_H-M   'P 1'
#
loop_
_entity.id
_entity.type
_entity.pdbx_description
1 polymer ?
#
loop_
_entity_poly.entity_id
_entity_poly.type
_entity_poly.pdbx_seq_one_letter_code
_entity_poly.pdbx_strand_id
1 'polypeptide(L)'
;MKYDISAIGNALVDTQFKVSHDFLDQVGLEADSMTLASPAEHAPIIEKLEEIGAESVSDCGGSATNSLVAAAYYGSKCHHVCRVADDEDGKKYLESLKKANVEHICLLYTSPSPRDP
;
A
#
# COMPACT_ATOMS: atom_id res chain seq x y z
N MET A 1 -27.01 -0.89 6.93
CA MET A 1 -26.01 -1.61 7.72
C MET A 1 -25.24 -0.65 8.62
N LYS A 2 -25.00 -1.05 9.83
CA LYS A 2 -24.24 -0.23 10.77
C LYS A 2 -22.79 -0.68 10.82
N TYR A 3 -21.89 0.28 10.82
CA TYR A 3 -20.47 0.04 11.04
C TYR A 3 -20.05 0.57 12.40
N ASP A 4 -19.08 -0.10 12.99
CA ASP A 4 -18.50 0.38 14.24
C ASP A 4 -17.54 1.53 13.98
N ILE A 5 -16.79 1.43 12.87
CA ILE A 5 -15.81 2.43 12.47
C ILE A 5 -15.92 2.65 10.97
N SER A 6 -15.97 3.91 10.58
CA SER A 6 -15.90 4.31 9.19
C SER A 6 -14.80 5.35 9.04
N ALA A 7 -13.95 5.20 8.04
CA ALA A 7 -12.82 6.09 7.84
C ALA A 7 -12.73 6.54 6.39
N ILE A 8 -12.11 7.70 6.19
CA ILE A 8 -11.79 8.24 4.88
C ILE A 8 -10.28 8.43 4.87
N GLY A 9 -9.61 7.88 3.89
CA GLY A 9 -8.16 8.01 3.82
C GLY A 9 -7.59 7.64 2.47
N ASN A 10 -6.29 7.78 2.36
CA ASN A 10 -5.57 7.45 1.14
C ASN A 10 -5.47 5.95 0.95
N ALA A 11 -5.61 5.52 -0.29
CA ALA A 11 -5.39 4.14 -0.67
C ALA A 11 -3.91 3.97 -1.02
N LEU A 12 -3.18 3.29 -0.16
CA LEU A 12 -1.76 3.05 -0.35
C LEU A 12 -1.49 1.54 -0.39
N VAL A 13 -0.56 1.14 -1.22
CA VAL A 13 -0.08 -0.24 -1.27
C VAL A 13 1.32 -0.27 -0.68
N ASP A 14 1.50 -1.05 0.36
CA ASP A 14 2.80 -1.28 0.96
C ASP A 14 3.40 -2.54 0.35
N THR A 15 4.59 -2.43 -0.20
CA THR A 15 5.31 -3.58 -0.72
C THR A 15 6.58 -3.77 0.08
N GLN A 16 6.74 -4.98 0.61
CA GLN A 16 7.90 -5.34 1.41
C GLN A 16 8.78 -6.32 0.64
N PHE A 17 10.07 -6.09 0.65
CA PHE A 17 11.05 -6.96 0.03
C PHE A 17 12.02 -7.47 1.08
N LYS A 18 12.29 -8.76 1.04
CA LYS A 18 13.30 -9.35 1.92
C LYS A 18 14.66 -9.23 1.27
N VAL A 19 15.55 -8.47 1.88
CA VAL A 19 16.88 -8.19 1.34
C VAL A 19 17.96 -8.32 2.42
N SER A 20 19.21 -8.43 1.98
CA SER A 20 20.36 -8.44 2.89
C SER A 20 20.79 -7.01 3.22
N HIS A 21 21.60 -6.85 4.26
CA HIS A 21 22.20 -5.55 4.59
C HIS A 21 23.12 -5.06 3.47
N ASP A 22 23.80 -5.99 2.79
CA ASP A 22 24.67 -5.63 1.66
C ASP A 22 23.89 -4.95 0.54
N PHE A 23 22.66 -5.39 0.30
CA PHE A 23 21.80 -4.76 -0.69
C PHE A 23 21.52 -3.31 -0.32
N LEU A 24 21.24 -3.04 0.95
CA LEU A 24 20.96 -1.68 1.41
C LEU A 24 22.17 -0.78 1.18
N ASP A 25 23.37 -1.26 1.45
CA ASP A 25 24.60 -0.53 1.21
C ASP A 25 24.79 -0.23 -0.29
N GLN A 26 24.50 -1.20 -1.15
CA GLN A 26 24.65 -1.04 -2.59
C GLN A 26 23.73 0.04 -3.17
N VAL A 27 22.54 0.19 -2.62
CA VAL A 27 21.59 1.19 -3.11
C VAL A 27 21.60 2.48 -2.30
N GLY A 28 22.48 2.58 -1.30
CA GLY A 28 22.66 3.80 -0.52
C GLY A 28 21.56 4.07 0.50
N LEU A 29 20.93 3.02 1.01
CA LEU A 29 19.88 3.15 2.02
C LEU A 29 20.40 2.73 3.38
N GLU A 30 19.98 3.44 4.42
CA GLU A 30 20.29 3.08 5.81
C GLU A 30 19.22 2.15 6.36
N ALA A 31 19.66 1.15 7.11
CA ALA A 31 18.73 0.26 7.81
C ALA A 31 17.96 1.05 8.88
N ASP A 32 16.75 0.60 9.16
CA ASP A 32 15.89 1.17 10.20
C ASP A 32 15.59 2.66 10.03
N SER A 33 15.65 3.15 8.80
CA SER A 33 15.33 4.55 8.50
C SER A 33 14.33 4.66 7.36
N MET A 34 13.67 5.79 7.29
CA MET A 34 12.77 6.12 6.19
C MET A 34 13.44 7.14 5.28
N THR A 35 13.42 6.86 3.98
CA THR A 35 13.95 7.77 2.98
C THR A 35 12.86 8.04 1.95
N LEU A 36 12.54 9.33 1.75
CA LEU A 36 11.60 9.70 0.69
C LEU A 36 12.32 9.63 -0.65
N ALA A 37 11.64 9.06 -1.63
CA ALA A 37 12.21 8.89 -2.96
C ALA A 37 11.25 9.38 -4.03
N SER A 38 11.79 10.09 -5.01
CA SER A 38 11.04 10.45 -6.21
C SER A 38 10.87 9.19 -7.09
N PRO A 39 9.96 9.20 -8.07
CA PRO A 39 9.86 8.07 -9.00
C PRO A 39 11.18 7.75 -9.69
N ALA A 40 11.98 8.77 -10.02
CA ALA A 40 13.27 8.58 -10.67
C ALA A 40 14.29 7.91 -9.74
N GLU A 41 14.23 8.17 -8.44
CA GLU A 41 15.10 7.53 -7.45
C GLU A 41 14.62 6.13 -7.10
N HIS A 42 13.31 5.92 -7.14
CA HIS A 42 12.67 4.67 -6.78
C HIS A 42 12.85 3.58 -7.84
N ALA A 43 12.72 3.93 -9.11
CA ALA A 43 12.75 2.97 -10.21
C ALA A 43 14.02 2.11 -10.26
N PRO A 44 15.24 2.67 -10.13
CA PRO A 44 16.45 1.83 -10.15
C PRO A 44 16.52 0.82 -9.00
N ILE A 45 15.96 1.18 -7.85
CA ILE A 45 15.95 0.29 -6.69
C ILE A 45 15.01 -0.89 -6.96
N ILE A 46 13.85 -0.62 -7.52
CA ILE A 46 12.89 -1.67 -7.87
C ILE A 46 13.46 -2.60 -8.94
N GLU A 47 14.12 -2.06 -9.95
CA GLU A 47 14.78 -2.87 -10.97
C GLU A 47 15.81 -3.81 -10.36
N LYS A 48 16.60 -3.31 -9.42
CA LYS A 48 17.62 -4.12 -8.74
C LYS A 48 16.98 -5.23 -7.89
N LEU A 49 15.87 -4.93 -7.24
CA LEU A 49 15.12 -5.93 -6.46
C LEU A 49 14.60 -7.04 -7.37
N GLU A 50 14.10 -6.68 -8.54
CA GLU A 50 13.63 -7.66 -9.51
C GLU A 50 14.78 -8.53 -10.05
N GLU A 51 15.93 -7.92 -10.34
CA GLU A 51 17.11 -8.62 -10.82
C GLU A 51 17.59 -9.70 -9.86
N ILE A 52 17.60 -9.40 -8.58
CA ILE A 52 18.05 -10.36 -7.57
C ILE A 52 16.97 -11.35 -7.15
N GLY A 53 15.76 -11.20 -7.68
CA GLY A 53 14.65 -12.09 -7.36
C GLY A 53 14.20 -12.01 -5.92
N ALA A 54 14.21 -10.81 -5.33
CA ALA A 54 13.82 -10.63 -3.94
C ALA A 54 12.35 -10.99 -3.72
N GLU A 55 12.09 -11.73 -2.65
CA GLU A 55 10.72 -12.06 -2.27
C GLU A 55 9.98 -10.79 -1.86
N SER A 56 8.75 -10.65 -2.33
CA SER A 56 7.95 -9.48 -2.02
C SER A 56 6.57 -9.85 -1.55
N VAL A 57 6.02 -9.00 -0.68
CA VAL A 57 4.64 -9.09 -0.23
C VAL A 57 4.03 -7.70 -0.35
N SER A 58 2.87 -7.62 -0.98
CA SER A 58 2.14 -6.37 -1.12
C SER A 58 0.82 -6.45 -0.37
N ASP A 59 0.51 -5.39 0.35
CA ASP A 59 -0.73 -5.32 1.12
C ASP A 59 -1.26 -3.88 1.14
N CYS A 60 -2.51 -3.72 1.56
CA CYS A 60 -3.04 -2.38 1.75
C CYS A 60 -2.31 -1.66 2.88
N GLY A 61 -2.11 -0.37 2.71
CA GLY A 61 -1.40 0.46 3.68
C GLY A 61 -2.08 1.79 3.91
N GLY A 62 -1.41 2.66 4.64
CA GLY A 62 -1.94 3.95 5.04
C GLY A 62 -2.51 3.92 6.45
N SER A 63 -2.46 5.06 7.14
CA SER A 63 -2.86 5.13 8.55
C SER A 63 -4.30 4.72 8.79
N ALA A 64 -5.23 5.27 8.02
CA ALA A 64 -6.65 4.96 8.17
C ALA A 64 -6.90 3.47 7.88
N THR A 65 -6.34 2.96 6.80
CA THR A 65 -6.50 1.57 6.41
C THR A 65 -5.93 0.61 7.45
N ASN A 66 -4.74 0.87 7.94
CA ASN A 66 -4.12 0.02 8.95
C ASN A 66 -4.94 -0.01 10.24
N SER A 67 -5.51 1.12 10.62
CA SER A 67 -6.39 1.18 11.79
C SER A 67 -7.65 0.34 11.62
N LEU A 68 -8.26 0.40 10.44
CA LEU A 68 -9.45 -0.39 10.14
C LEU A 68 -9.15 -1.88 10.09
N VAL A 69 -8.03 -2.26 9.48
CA VAL A 69 -7.61 -3.66 9.42
C VAL A 69 -7.40 -4.22 10.82
N ALA A 70 -6.73 -3.45 11.68
CA ALA A 70 -6.52 -3.87 13.07
C ALA A 70 -7.84 -4.01 13.82
N ALA A 71 -8.74 -3.04 13.68
CA ALA A 71 -10.05 -3.10 14.34
C ALA A 71 -10.89 -4.27 13.83
N ALA A 72 -10.88 -4.53 12.53
CA ALA A 72 -11.61 -5.64 11.94
C ALA A 72 -11.08 -6.98 12.43
N TYR A 73 -9.78 -7.07 12.64
CA TYR A 73 -9.15 -8.27 13.20
C TYR A 73 -9.73 -8.60 14.58
N TYR A 74 -10.06 -7.58 15.35
CA TYR A 74 -10.66 -7.75 16.67
C TYR A 74 -12.19 -7.83 16.65
N GLY A 75 -12.78 -7.93 15.47
CA GLY A 75 -14.21 -8.20 15.34
C GLY A 75 -15.10 -6.99 15.07
N SER A 76 -14.53 -5.80 14.95
CA SER A 76 -15.30 -4.61 14.62
C SER A 76 -15.74 -4.64 13.17
N LYS A 77 -16.92 -4.06 12.90
CA LYS A 77 -17.41 -3.86 11.53
C LYS A 77 -16.87 -2.55 11.02
N CYS A 78 -16.00 -2.64 10.03
CA CYS A 78 -15.27 -1.48 9.51
C CYS A 78 -15.65 -1.18 8.08
N HIS A 79 -15.63 0.11 7.75
CA HIS A 79 -15.92 0.62 6.43
C HIS A 79 -14.91 1.70 6.06
N HIS A 80 -14.37 1.58 4.85
CA HIS A 80 -13.36 2.52 4.35
C HIS A 80 -13.86 3.22 3.10
N VAL A 81 -13.74 4.53 3.07
CA VAL A 81 -13.99 5.34 1.89
C VAL A 81 -12.65 5.77 1.32
N CYS A 82 -12.38 5.40 0.08
CA CYS A 82 -11.10 5.67 -0.55
C CYS A 82 -11.26 5.92 -2.05
N ARG A 83 -10.14 6.16 -2.69
CA ARG A 83 -10.06 6.37 -4.12
C ARG A 83 -8.88 5.58 -4.66
N VAL A 84 -9.13 4.75 -5.66
CA VAL A 84 -8.10 3.91 -6.26
C VAL A 84 -8.14 4.05 -7.78
N ALA A 85 -7.00 3.82 -8.40
CA ALA A 85 -6.92 3.73 -9.84
C ALA A 85 -7.37 2.34 -10.31
N ASP A 86 -7.85 2.26 -11.54
CA ASP A 86 -8.21 0.98 -12.15
C ASP A 86 -6.96 0.34 -12.75
N ASP A 87 -6.08 -0.13 -11.90
CA ASP A 87 -4.82 -0.75 -12.25
C ASP A 87 -4.51 -1.94 -11.31
N GLU A 88 -3.34 -2.54 -11.50
CA GLU A 88 -2.91 -3.68 -10.69
C GLU A 88 -2.86 -3.35 -9.21
N ASP A 89 -2.29 -2.21 -8.87
CA ASP A 89 -2.16 -1.79 -7.47
C ASP A 89 -3.52 -1.51 -6.84
N GLY A 90 -4.42 -0.91 -7.59
CA GLY A 90 -5.79 -0.68 -7.14
C GLY A 90 -6.49 -1.99 -6.83
N LYS A 91 -6.34 -2.98 -7.68
CA LYS A 91 -6.94 -4.30 -7.47
C LYS A 91 -6.34 -5.01 -6.26
N LYS A 92 -5.02 -4.95 -6.10
CA LYS A 92 -4.36 -5.52 -4.93
C LYS A 92 -4.85 -4.87 -3.64
N TYR A 93 -5.02 -3.56 -3.66
CA TYR A 93 -5.53 -2.82 -2.51
C TYR A 93 -6.92 -3.29 -2.11
N LEU A 94 -7.84 -3.38 -3.07
CA LEU A 94 -9.20 -3.81 -2.81
C LEU A 94 -9.27 -5.25 -2.32
N GLU A 95 -8.46 -6.13 -2.89
CA GLU A 95 -8.36 -7.52 -2.43
C GLU A 95 -7.87 -7.62 -0.98
N SER A 96 -6.89 -6.80 -0.63
CA SER A 96 -6.36 -6.75 0.74
C SER A 96 -7.43 -6.31 1.75
N LEU A 97 -8.23 -5.32 1.39
CA LEU A 97 -9.35 -4.89 2.24
C LEU A 97 -10.36 -6.01 2.44
N LYS A 98 -10.69 -6.71 1.36
CA LYS A 98 -11.63 -7.82 1.42
C LYS A 98 -11.11 -8.95 2.30
N LYS A 99 -9.84 -9.30 2.17
CA LYS A 99 -9.19 -10.30 3.01
C LYS A 99 -9.21 -9.93 4.48
N ALA A 100 -9.09 -8.64 4.77
CA ALA A 100 -9.08 -8.13 6.14
C ALA A 100 -10.49 -7.93 6.71
N ASN A 101 -11.53 -8.26 5.95
CA ASN A 101 -12.92 -8.05 6.36
C ASN A 101 -13.29 -6.57 6.55
N VAL A 102 -12.67 -5.69 5.78
CA VAL A 102 -13.01 -4.28 5.77
C VAL A 102 -13.89 -4.02 4.55
N GLU A 103 -15.11 -3.59 4.76
CA GLU A 103 -15.98 -3.18 3.67
C GLU A 103 -15.55 -1.81 3.15
N HIS A 104 -15.79 -1.53 1.89
CA HIS A 104 -15.30 -0.29 1.31
C HIS A 104 -16.24 0.25 0.24
N ILE A 105 -16.20 1.56 0.10
CA ILE A 105 -16.66 2.27 -1.08
C ILE A 105 -15.43 3.01 -1.60
N CYS A 106 -14.78 2.45 -2.60
CA CYS A 106 -13.60 3.06 -3.18
C CYS A 106 -13.92 3.47 -4.59
N LEU A 107 -13.83 4.77 -4.84
CA LEU A 107 -14.09 5.32 -6.16
C LEU A 107 -12.94 4.97 -7.09
N LEU A 108 -13.28 4.49 -8.28
CA LEU A 108 -12.28 4.24 -9.32
C LEU A 108 -12.10 5.50 -10.15
N TYR A 109 -10.86 5.81 -10.48
CA TYR A 109 -10.59 6.81 -11.49
C TYR A 109 -9.61 6.23 -12.52
N THR A 110 -9.87 6.51 -13.78
CA THR A 110 -9.22 5.81 -14.87
C THR A 110 -8.14 6.61 -15.56
N SER A 111 -8.05 7.86 -15.30
CA SER A 111 -7.02 8.68 -15.93
C SER A 111 -6.38 9.59 -14.91
N PRO A 112 -5.10 9.89 -15.08
CA PRO A 112 -4.47 10.88 -14.23
C PRO A 112 -5.15 12.22 -14.46
N SER A 113 -5.62 12.83 -13.41
CA SER A 113 -6.03 14.21 -13.43
C SER A 113 -4.79 15.07 -13.49
N PRO A 114 -4.84 16.24 -14.11
CA PRO A 114 -3.70 17.15 -14.09
C PRO A 114 -3.25 17.51 -12.67
N ARG A 115 -4.10 17.27 -11.70
CA ARG A 115 -3.80 17.54 -10.30
C ARG A 115 -3.29 16.35 -9.54
N ASP A 116 -3.41 15.19 -10.13
CA ASP A 116 -2.93 13.95 -9.52
C ASP A 116 -1.61 13.62 -10.14
N PRO A 117 -0.60 14.20 -9.62
CA PRO A 117 0.73 13.89 -10.12
C PRO A 117 1.10 12.47 -9.80
#